data_84108fcc13f9aaae8ff9a22b53dbecf9
#
_entry.id   84108fcc13f9aaae8ff9a22b53dbecf9
#
_cell.length_a   1.000
_cell.length_b   1.000
_cell.length_c   1.000
_cell.angle_alpha   90.00
_cell.angle_beta   90.00
_cell.angle_gamma   90.00
#
_symmetry.space_group_name_H-M   'P 1'
#
loop_
_entity.id
_entity.type
_entity.pdbx_description
1 polymer ?
#
loop_
_entity_poly.entity_id
_entity_poly.type
_entity_poly.pdbx_seq_one_letter_code
_entity_poly.pdbx_strand_id
1 'polypeptide(L)' 'MNKIYSNNYPIINLYKKASPKSEIVTQMIYGEGFKIIGRSLKWLKIKIKEDEYIGYI' A
#
# COMPACT_ATOMS: atom_id res chain seq x y z
N MET A 1 -13.83 4.69 11.28
CA MET A 1 -13.45 3.33 11.70
C MET A 1 -12.44 2.75 10.74
N ASN A 2 -11.36 2.22 11.27
CA ASN A 2 -10.29 1.67 10.43
C ASN A 2 -10.60 0.24 10.01
N LYS A 3 -10.52 0.01 8.72
CA LYS A 3 -10.77 -1.31 8.16
C LYS A 3 -9.45 -1.88 7.66
N ILE A 4 -9.22 -3.18 7.93
CA ILE A 4 -8.03 -3.87 7.48
C ILE A 4 -8.38 -4.66 6.21
N TYR A 5 -7.59 -4.48 5.18
CA TYR A 5 -7.71 -5.22 3.94
C TYR A 5 -6.55 -6.21 3.84
N SER A 6 -6.72 -7.23 3.03
CA SER A 6 -5.66 -8.21 2.78
C SER A 6 -5.23 -8.16 1.33
N ASN A 7 -3.92 -8.29 1.11
CA ASN A 7 -3.41 -8.37 -0.25
C ASN A 7 -3.71 -9.74 -0.86
N ASN A 8 -4.44 -9.75 -1.96
CA ASN A 8 -4.80 -10.98 -2.68
C ASN A 8 -3.90 -11.25 -3.89
N TYR A 9 -2.86 -10.45 -4.07
CA TYR A 9 -1.92 -10.62 -5.16
C TYR A 9 -0.58 -11.12 -4.63
N PRO A 10 0.22 -11.82 -5.45
CA PRO A 10 1.52 -12.31 -4.99
C PRO A 10 2.40 -11.20 -4.44
N ILE A 11 2.49 -10.10 -5.18
CA ILE A 11 3.29 -8.94 -4.78
C ILE A 11 2.60 -7.67 -5.24
N ILE A 12 2.55 -6.67 -4.36
CA ILE A 12 2.11 -5.33 -4.71
C ILE A 12 3.23 -4.36 -4.31
N ASN A 13 3.68 -3.56 -5.27
CA ASN A 13 4.68 -2.52 -4.98
C ASN A 13 4.03 -1.32 -4.32
N LEU A 14 4.65 -0.83 -3.25
CA LEU A 14 4.27 0.41 -2.63
C LEU A 14 5.20 1.51 -3.13
N TYR A 15 4.63 2.53 -3.71
CA TYR A 15 5.39 3.67 -4.24
C TYR A 15 5.43 4.80 -3.22
N LYS A 16 6.51 5.54 -3.23
CA LYS A 16 6.68 6.67 -2.32
C LYS A 16 5.70 7.79 -2.62
N LYS A 17 5.39 8.00 -3.89
CA LYS A 17 4.45 9.01 -4.35
C LYS A 17 3.40 8.36 -5.25
N ALA A 18 2.31 9.06 -5.48
CA ALA A 18 1.22 8.59 -6.33
C ALA A 18 1.60 8.70 -7.81
N SER A 19 2.61 7.96 -8.22
CA SER A 19 3.13 7.99 -9.59
C SER A 19 3.85 6.68 -9.89
N PRO A 20 3.66 6.11 -11.09
CA PRO A 20 4.37 4.89 -11.48
C PRO A 20 5.88 5.11 -11.68
N LYS A 21 6.31 6.38 -11.74
CA LYS A 21 7.72 6.73 -11.87
C LYS A 21 8.39 6.97 -10.53
N SER A 22 7.63 6.89 -9.46
CA SER A 22 8.17 7.09 -8.12
C SER A 22 8.99 5.89 -7.67
N GLU A 23 9.84 6.11 -6.68
CA GLU A 23 10.58 5.03 -6.03
C GLU A 23 9.62 4.06 -5.36
N ILE A 24 10.02 2.81 -5.31
CA ILE A 24 9.30 1.78 -4.54
C ILE A 24 9.84 1.81 -3.12
N VAL A 25 8.93 1.99 -2.16
CA VAL A 25 9.29 2.00 -0.73
C VAL A 25 9.51 0.59 -0.25
N THR A 26 8.60 -0.31 -0.60
CA THR A 26 8.64 -1.71 -0.22
C THR A 26 7.65 -2.48 -1.08
N GLN A 27 7.61 -3.79 -0.88
CA GLN A 27 6.65 -4.65 -1.55
C GLN A 27 5.81 -5.37 -0.50
N MET A 28 4.51 -5.47 -0.80
CA MET A 28 3.58 -6.18 0.07
C MET A 28 3.32 -7.55 -0.54
N ILE A 29 3.52 -8.61 0.23
CA ILE A 29 3.31 -9.97 -0.25
C ILE A 29 1.89 -10.45 0.01
N TYR A 30 1.55 -11.58 -0.59
CA TYR A 30 0.22 -12.18 -0.45
C TYR A 30 -0.13 -12.37 1.02
N GLY A 31 -1.34 -11.96 1.36
CA GLY A 31 -1.86 -12.16 2.72
C GLY A 31 -1.54 -11.05 3.70
N GLU A 32 -0.64 -10.13 3.36
CA GLU A 32 -0.33 -9.05 4.29
C GLU A 32 -1.54 -8.12 4.44
N GLY A 33 -1.77 -7.67 5.66
CA GLY A 33 -2.85 -6.74 5.98
C GLY A 33 -2.42 -5.30 5.83
N PHE A 34 -3.35 -4.45 5.44
CA PHE A 34 -3.07 -3.02 5.30
C PHE A 34 -4.33 -2.20 5.53
N LYS A 35 -4.11 -0.93 5.84
CA LYS A 35 -5.19 0.05 5.98
C LYS A 35 -5.07 1.07 4.87
N ILE A 36 -6.22 1.54 4.39
CA ILE A 36 -6.25 2.65 3.45
C ILE A 36 -6.33 3.93 4.27
N ILE A 37 -5.33 4.79 4.14
CA ILE A 37 -5.24 6.02 4.93
C ILE A 37 -5.41 7.28 4.10
N GLY A 38 -5.57 7.15 2.78
CA GLY A 38 -5.81 8.29 1.91
C GLY A 38 -5.99 7.88 0.48
N ARG A 39 -6.35 8.85 -0.35
CA ARG A 39 -6.55 8.66 -1.77
C ARG A 39 -5.97 9.83 -2.52
N SER A 40 -5.46 9.55 -3.74
CA SER A 40 -4.97 10.59 -4.63
C SER A 40 -5.25 10.12 -6.05
N LEU A 41 -6.29 10.67 -6.68
CA LEU A 41 -6.74 10.26 -8.01
C LEU A 41 -7.02 8.75 -8.04
N LYS A 42 -6.26 8.01 -8.83
CA LYS A 42 -6.43 6.56 -8.96
C LYS A 42 -5.64 5.78 -7.92
N TRP A 43 -4.86 6.47 -7.11
CA TRP A 43 -3.96 5.84 -6.16
C TRP A 43 -4.56 5.77 -4.78
N LEU A 44 -4.21 4.72 -4.06
CA LEU A 44 -4.58 4.57 -2.66
C LEU A 44 -3.32 4.71 -1.83
N LYS A 45 -3.39 5.54 -0.79
CA LYS A 45 -2.31 5.65 0.18
C LYS A 45 -2.62 4.63 1.28
N ILE A 46 -1.71 3.73 1.51
CA ILE A 46 -1.94 2.65 2.47
C ILE A 46 -0.83 2.57 3.50
N LYS A 47 -1.13 1.89 4.58
CA LYS A 47 -0.17 1.60 5.64
C LYS A 47 -0.21 0.09 5.89
N ILE A 48 0.93 -0.57 5.73
CA ILE A 48 1.03 -2.00 5.98
C ILE A 48 0.99 -2.23 7.49
N LYS A 49 0.18 -3.19 7.91
CA LYS A 49 -0.06 -3.43 9.33
C LYS A 49 1.20 -3.89 10.06
N GLU A 50 1.93 -4.84 9.47
CA GLU A 50 3.08 -5.44 10.14
C GLU A 50 4.24 -4.48 10.31
N ASP A 51 4.69 -3.88 9.22
CA ASP A 51 5.90 -3.08 9.19
C ASP A 51 5.64 -1.60 9.32
N GLU A 52 4.37 -1.20 9.29
CA GLU A 52 3.96 0.20 9.34
C GLU A 52 4.51 1.06 8.20
N TYR A 53 4.94 0.43 7.11
CA TYR A 53 5.34 1.18 5.92
C TYR A 53 4.13 1.86 5.29
N ILE A 54 4.34 3.06 4.81
CA ILE A 54 3.31 3.85 4.14
C ILE A 54 3.73 4.06 2.69
N GLY A 55 2.80 3.87 1.79
CA GLY A 55 3.07 4.07 0.37
C GLY A 55 1.79 4.08 -0.43
N TYR A 56 1.93 4.23 -1.74
CA TYR A 56 0.83 4.28 -2.68
C TYR A 56 0.76 3.04 -3.54
N ILE A 57 -0.47 2.58 -3.75
CA ILE A 57 -0.73 1.46 -4.66
C ILE A 57 -1.80 1.83 -5.67
#